data_9846fa0986d7aab1753b0dbe4644e79e
#
_entry.id   9846fa0986d7aab1753b0dbe4644e79e
#
_cell.length_a   1.000
_cell.length_b   1.000
_cell.length_c   1.000
_cell.angle_alpha   90.00
_cell.angle_beta   90.00
_cell.angle_gamma   90.00
#
_symmetry.space_group_name_H-M   'P 1'
#
loop_
_entity.id
_entity.type
_entity.pdbx_description
1 polymer ?
#
loop_
_entity_poly.entity_id
_entity_poly.type
_entity_poly.pdbx_seq_one_letter_code
_entity_poly.pdbx_strand_id
1 'polypeptide(L)'
;MNDIQSAVIPESDGFIPVNPAVEAYMRTLVTHSEHPVLAEMEEFARLRNFPIVNRLAGIFLETQAKMINAKRVFEFGSGYGYSAYWFARAVGTGGRVICSDADANNRMRAEKYLSAADVWQRVEFCVGLAQDVFAQTDGIFDICYNDVDKGYYPEIWQMAKQRIRSGGLYIADNVLWHGRVALQGSQETVRGSTEAIMEHNRLIFNDPDFDAFINPIRDGVIVARKK
;
A
#
# COMPACT_ATOMS: atom_id res chain seq x y z
N MET A 1 -6.31 36.32 0.47
CA MET A 1 -5.71 35.69 -0.74
C MET A 1 -4.21 35.66 -0.47
N ASN A 2 -3.71 34.57 0.05
CA ASN A 2 -2.27 34.41 0.28
C ASN A 2 -1.71 33.68 -0.94
N ASP A 3 -0.84 34.41 -1.68
CA ASP A 3 -0.07 33.83 -2.76
C ASP A 3 0.82 32.72 -2.20
N ILE A 4 0.46 31.49 -2.51
CA ILE A 4 1.38 30.36 -2.37
C ILE A 4 2.38 30.57 -3.49
N GLN A 5 3.54 31.15 -3.16
CA GLN A 5 4.67 31.18 -4.07
C GLN A 5 4.95 29.75 -4.56
N SER A 6 4.78 29.56 -5.85
CA SER A 6 5.13 28.31 -6.51
C SER A 6 6.61 28.02 -6.26
N ALA A 7 6.87 27.02 -5.42
CA ALA A 7 8.23 26.49 -5.29
C ALA A 7 8.66 25.95 -6.66
N VAL A 8 9.70 26.53 -7.23
CA VAL A 8 10.31 26.05 -8.48
C VAL A 8 10.96 24.71 -8.15
N ILE A 9 10.33 23.62 -8.60
CA ILE A 9 10.89 22.27 -8.48
C ILE A 9 11.91 22.12 -9.63
N PRO A 10 13.17 21.74 -9.36
CA PRO A 10 14.15 21.51 -10.40
C PRO A 10 13.68 20.42 -11.37
N GLU A 11 13.92 20.60 -12.67
CA GLU A 11 13.52 19.68 -13.75
C GLU A 11 14.28 18.34 -13.77
N SER A 12 15.11 18.01 -12.78
CA SER A 12 15.92 16.78 -12.78
C SER A 12 15.29 15.68 -11.92
N ASP A 13 15.00 14.58 -12.59
CA ASP A 13 14.95 13.21 -12.04
C ASP A 13 14.08 12.95 -10.79
N GLY A 14 12.78 13.08 -10.94
CA GLY A 14 11.83 12.52 -9.96
C GLY A 14 11.98 13.11 -8.55
N PHE A 15 11.01 13.85 -8.10
CA PHE A 15 10.93 14.34 -6.72
C PHE A 15 11.00 13.17 -5.74
N ILE A 16 12.06 13.10 -4.95
CA ILE A 16 12.20 12.11 -3.88
C ILE A 16 11.78 12.80 -2.57
N PRO A 17 10.64 12.44 -1.97
CA PRO A 17 10.11 13.09 -0.76
C PRO A 17 11.05 12.97 0.45
N VAL A 18 11.89 11.95 0.48
CA VAL A 18 12.85 11.68 1.55
C VAL A 18 14.25 11.60 0.95
N ASN A 19 15.21 12.30 1.57
CA ASN A 19 16.60 12.22 1.17
C ASN A 19 17.10 10.77 1.23
N PRO A 20 17.75 10.23 0.17
CA PRO A 20 18.23 8.85 0.14
C PRO A 20 19.17 8.48 1.30
N ALA A 21 19.97 9.44 1.79
CA ALA A 21 20.84 9.22 2.95
C ALA A 21 20.02 9.01 4.24
N VAL A 22 18.89 9.70 4.40
CA VAL A 22 17.96 9.50 5.53
C VAL A 22 17.29 8.14 5.43
N GLU A 23 16.84 7.75 4.23
CA GLU A 23 16.28 6.41 4.02
C GLU A 23 17.32 5.31 4.30
N ALA A 24 18.56 5.48 3.84
CA ALA A 24 19.66 4.55 4.14
C ALA A 24 19.90 4.44 5.65
N TYR A 25 19.92 5.55 6.36
CA TYR A 25 20.02 5.55 7.84
C TYR A 25 18.86 4.79 8.48
N MET A 26 17.61 5.07 8.09
CA MET A 26 16.44 4.35 8.62
C MET A 26 16.54 2.83 8.39
N ARG A 27 17.08 2.40 7.24
CA ARG A 27 17.32 0.98 6.94
C ARG A 27 18.31 0.34 7.92
N THR A 28 19.31 1.06 8.40
CA THR A 28 20.27 0.52 9.39
C THR A 28 19.65 0.27 10.76
N LEU A 29 18.53 0.93 11.08
CA LEU A 29 17.81 0.76 12.34
C LEU A 29 16.87 -0.45 12.34
N VAL A 30 16.58 -1.01 11.18
CA VAL A 30 15.60 -2.07 10.99
C VAL A 30 16.27 -3.44 10.96
N THR A 31 16.91 -3.81 12.07
CA THR A 31 17.63 -5.09 12.17
C THR A 31 16.77 -6.26 12.68
N HIS A 32 15.59 -6.00 13.23
CA HIS A 32 14.80 -7.01 13.96
C HIS A 32 13.76 -7.76 13.12
N SER A 33 13.60 -7.46 11.84
CA SER A 33 12.57 -8.04 10.96
C SER A 33 13.16 -8.85 9.82
N GLU A 34 14.35 -9.41 10.02
CA GLU A 34 15.07 -10.15 8.97
C GLU A 34 14.68 -11.62 8.96
N HIS A 35 13.50 -11.93 8.39
CA HIS A 35 13.25 -13.31 7.99
C HIS A 35 13.97 -13.58 6.66
N PRO A 36 14.69 -14.71 6.49
CA PRO A 36 15.43 -15.01 5.25
C PRO A 36 14.58 -14.94 3.99
N VAL A 37 13.31 -15.28 4.08
CA VAL A 37 12.35 -15.22 2.96
C VAL A 37 12.23 -13.83 2.34
N LEU A 38 12.39 -12.77 3.12
CA LEU A 38 12.32 -11.40 2.59
C LEU A 38 13.45 -11.12 1.60
N ALA A 39 14.66 -11.59 1.89
CA ALA A 39 15.78 -11.45 0.97
C ALA A 39 15.53 -12.19 -0.35
N GLU A 40 14.93 -13.39 -0.29
CA GLU A 40 14.55 -14.14 -1.50
C GLU A 40 13.46 -13.41 -2.31
N MET A 41 12.46 -12.86 -1.64
CA MET A 41 11.39 -12.08 -2.28
C MET A 41 11.93 -10.80 -2.92
N GLU A 42 12.80 -10.07 -2.22
CA GLU A 42 13.43 -8.85 -2.70
C GLU A 42 14.35 -9.11 -3.90
N GLU A 43 15.11 -10.22 -3.87
CA GLU A 43 15.96 -10.63 -5.00
C GLU A 43 15.12 -11.04 -6.21
N PHE A 44 14.00 -11.75 -6.01
CA PHE A 44 13.07 -12.07 -7.09
C PHE A 44 12.52 -10.78 -7.73
N ALA A 45 12.11 -9.79 -6.92
CA ALA A 45 11.63 -8.49 -7.40
C ALA A 45 12.70 -7.79 -8.24
N ARG A 46 13.93 -7.74 -7.73
CA ARG A 46 15.07 -7.10 -8.40
C ARG A 46 15.38 -7.74 -9.76
N LEU A 47 15.43 -9.08 -9.81
CA LEU A 47 15.74 -9.84 -11.04
C LEU A 47 14.64 -9.72 -12.11
N ARG A 48 13.40 -9.50 -11.72
CA ARG A 48 12.23 -9.44 -12.60
C ARG A 48 11.70 -8.04 -12.82
N ASN A 49 12.34 -7.04 -12.22
CA ASN A 49 11.83 -5.66 -12.17
C ASN A 49 10.36 -5.62 -11.73
N PHE A 50 10.01 -6.46 -10.74
CA PHE A 50 8.65 -6.56 -10.21
C PHE A 50 8.47 -5.52 -9.11
N PRO A 51 7.44 -4.66 -9.19
CA PRO A 51 7.22 -3.65 -8.17
C PRO A 51 6.76 -4.28 -6.85
N ILE A 52 7.45 -3.97 -5.76
CA ILE A 52 7.06 -4.31 -4.40
C ILE A 52 7.27 -3.11 -3.49
N VAL A 53 6.55 -3.07 -2.37
CA VAL A 53 6.89 -2.15 -1.29
C VAL A 53 8.29 -2.50 -0.76
N ASN A 54 9.02 -1.51 -0.28
CA ASN A 54 10.31 -1.80 0.36
C ASN A 54 10.10 -2.21 1.84
N ARG A 55 11.19 -2.66 2.47
CA ARG A 55 11.17 -3.15 3.86
C ARG A 55 10.68 -2.09 4.86
N LEU A 56 11.05 -0.82 4.68
CA LEU A 56 10.58 0.26 5.55
C LEU A 56 9.07 0.46 5.47
N ALA A 57 8.52 0.43 4.24
CA ALA A 57 7.06 0.50 4.06
C ALA A 57 6.38 -0.74 4.63
N GLY A 58 6.94 -1.93 4.45
CA GLY A 58 6.41 -3.16 5.05
C GLY A 58 6.31 -3.07 6.58
N ILE A 59 7.37 -2.59 7.24
CA ILE A 59 7.36 -2.36 8.69
C ILE A 59 6.35 -1.29 9.09
N PHE A 60 6.24 -0.24 8.30
CA PHE A 60 5.21 0.78 8.52
C PHE A 60 3.81 0.16 8.49
N LEU A 61 3.48 -0.66 7.47
CA LEU A 61 2.20 -1.36 7.35
C LEU A 61 1.96 -2.29 8.55
N GLU A 62 2.96 -3.09 8.95
CA GLU A 62 2.89 -3.96 10.13
C GLU A 62 2.61 -3.15 11.41
N THR A 63 3.28 -2.01 11.57
CA THR A 63 3.12 -1.14 12.73
C THR A 63 1.71 -0.55 12.78
N GLN A 64 1.20 -0.03 11.65
CA GLN A 64 -0.18 0.48 11.58
C GLN A 64 -1.20 -0.60 11.97
N ALA A 65 -1.04 -1.82 11.46
CA ALA A 65 -1.94 -2.93 11.79
C ALA A 65 -1.88 -3.31 13.27
N LYS A 66 -0.69 -3.33 13.86
CA LYS A 66 -0.51 -3.61 15.30
C LYS A 66 -1.09 -2.51 16.19
N MET A 67 -0.94 -1.24 15.80
CA MET A 67 -1.44 -0.09 16.59
C MET A 67 -2.95 -0.12 16.77
N ILE A 68 -3.71 -0.64 15.80
CA ILE A 68 -5.17 -0.78 15.89
C ILE A 68 -5.63 -2.18 16.27
N ASN A 69 -4.70 -3.09 16.61
CA ASN A 69 -4.95 -4.52 16.88
C ASN A 69 -5.74 -5.20 15.75
N ALA A 70 -5.37 -4.93 14.50
CA ALA A 70 -6.05 -5.44 13.32
C ALA A 70 -6.10 -6.97 13.32
N LYS A 71 -7.25 -7.53 12.94
CA LYS A 71 -7.51 -8.97 12.80
C LYS A 71 -7.95 -9.34 11.39
N ARG A 72 -8.54 -8.40 10.67
CA ARG A 72 -9.04 -8.66 9.33
C ARG A 72 -8.61 -7.58 8.37
N VAL A 73 -7.75 -7.96 7.43
CA VAL A 73 -7.16 -7.08 6.41
C VAL A 73 -7.63 -7.54 5.04
N PHE A 74 -8.02 -6.60 4.18
CA PHE A 74 -8.18 -6.84 2.75
C PHE A 74 -7.09 -6.09 1.98
N GLU A 75 -6.43 -6.77 1.07
CA GLU A 75 -5.38 -6.23 0.22
C GLU A 75 -5.78 -6.30 -1.24
N PHE A 76 -5.92 -5.13 -1.85
CA PHE A 76 -6.15 -4.93 -3.27
C PHE A 76 -4.82 -4.89 -4.01
N GLY A 77 -4.52 -5.90 -4.83
CA GLY A 77 -3.27 -5.99 -5.58
C GLY A 77 -2.09 -6.44 -4.72
N SER A 78 -2.03 -7.74 -4.42
CA SER A 78 -1.01 -8.29 -3.51
C SER A 78 0.31 -8.68 -4.20
N GLY A 79 0.33 -8.71 -5.54
CA GLY A 79 1.47 -9.31 -6.23
C GLY A 79 1.73 -10.73 -5.70
N TYR A 80 2.98 -11.05 -5.45
CA TYR A 80 3.34 -12.34 -4.85
C TYR A 80 3.47 -12.33 -3.32
N GLY A 81 2.74 -11.41 -2.64
CA GLY A 81 2.49 -11.46 -1.20
C GLY A 81 3.53 -10.78 -0.31
N TYR A 82 4.33 -9.83 -0.84
CA TYR A 82 5.34 -9.15 -0.03
C TYR A 82 4.70 -8.26 1.07
N SER A 83 3.71 -7.46 0.74
CA SER A 83 2.92 -6.67 1.70
C SER A 83 2.04 -7.56 2.59
N ALA A 84 1.45 -8.63 2.02
CA ALA A 84 0.69 -9.62 2.76
C ALA A 84 1.49 -10.29 3.89
N TYR A 85 2.81 -10.50 3.71
CA TYR A 85 3.69 -11.00 4.76
C TYR A 85 3.65 -10.13 6.02
N TRP A 86 3.74 -8.81 5.86
CA TRP A 86 3.76 -7.87 6.97
C TRP A 86 2.41 -7.81 7.70
N PHE A 87 1.32 -7.81 6.94
CA PHE A 87 -0.01 -7.86 7.52
C PHE A 87 -0.27 -9.20 8.23
N ALA A 88 0.14 -10.34 7.66
CA ALA A 88 -0.05 -11.66 8.26
C ALA A 88 0.73 -11.82 9.58
N ARG A 89 1.88 -11.18 9.72
CA ARG A 89 2.59 -11.07 11.01
C ARG A 89 1.81 -10.22 12.01
N ALA A 90 1.27 -9.09 11.56
CA ALA A 90 0.59 -8.13 12.42
C ALA A 90 -0.72 -8.67 12.99
N VAL A 91 -1.55 -9.33 12.16
CA VAL A 91 -2.85 -9.85 12.60
C VAL A 91 -2.73 -11.00 13.61
N GLY A 92 -1.60 -11.70 13.61
CA GLY A 92 -1.30 -12.77 14.56
C GLY A 92 -2.26 -13.96 14.48
N THR A 93 -2.24 -14.80 15.50
CA THR A 93 -3.11 -15.97 15.60
C THR A 93 -4.58 -15.55 15.64
N GLY A 94 -5.42 -16.23 14.83
CA GLY A 94 -6.84 -15.92 14.69
C GLY A 94 -7.16 -14.74 13.77
N GLY A 95 -6.15 -14.02 13.25
CA GLY A 95 -6.34 -13.00 12.24
C GLY A 95 -6.30 -13.55 10.81
N ARG A 96 -6.79 -12.75 9.86
CA ARG A 96 -6.87 -13.11 8.44
C ARG A 96 -6.49 -11.94 7.54
N VAL A 97 -5.67 -12.22 6.54
CA VAL A 97 -5.37 -11.31 5.43
C VAL A 97 -5.97 -11.90 4.17
N ILE A 98 -6.90 -11.21 3.55
CA ILE A 98 -7.51 -11.60 2.29
C ILE A 98 -6.82 -10.80 1.19
N CYS A 99 -6.13 -11.50 0.30
CA CYS A 99 -5.33 -10.93 -0.77
C CYS A 99 -6.01 -11.14 -2.11
N SER A 100 -5.85 -10.20 -3.02
CA SER A 100 -6.29 -10.34 -4.40
C SER A 100 -5.18 -10.01 -5.39
N ASP A 101 -5.03 -10.82 -6.42
CA ASP A 101 -4.16 -10.56 -7.57
C ASP A 101 -4.69 -11.31 -8.79
N ALA A 102 -4.58 -10.73 -9.99
CA ALA A 102 -5.10 -11.33 -11.21
C ALA A 102 -4.21 -12.48 -11.74
N ASP A 103 -2.93 -12.54 -11.36
CA ASP A 103 -1.99 -13.56 -11.81
C ASP A 103 -1.92 -14.75 -10.85
N ALA A 104 -2.40 -15.90 -11.30
CA ALA A 104 -2.32 -17.16 -10.55
C ALA A 104 -0.87 -17.58 -10.21
N ASN A 105 0.13 -17.15 -10.99
CA ASN A 105 1.54 -17.40 -10.66
C ASN A 105 1.96 -16.60 -9.42
N ASN A 106 1.38 -15.43 -9.21
CA ASN A 106 1.65 -14.64 -8.00
C ASN A 106 1.10 -15.35 -6.77
N ARG A 107 -0.09 -15.98 -6.86
CA ARG A 107 -0.61 -16.82 -5.78
C ARG A 107 0.33 -17.99 -5.44
N MET A 108 0.84 -18.72 -6.45
CA MET A 108 1.76 -19.83 -6.21
C MET A 108 3.06 -19.38 -5.54
N ARG A 109 3.59 -18.22 -5.94
CA ARG A 109 4.78 -17.63 -5.32
C ARG A 109 4.52 -17.19 -3.90
N ALA A 110 3.36 -16.52 -3.66
CA ALA A 110 2.93 -16.10 -2.33
C ALA A 110 2.83 -17.32 -1.39
N GLU A 111 2.18 -18.40 -1.82
CA GLU A 111 2.09 -19.63 -1.04
C GLU A 111 3.47 -20.19 -0.68
N LYS A 112 4.40 -20.25 -1.63
CA LYS A 112 5.78 -20.68 -1.37
C LYS A 112 6.47 -19.84 -0.32
N TYR A 113 6.49 -18.53 -0.50
CA TYR A 113 7.24 -17.63 0.38
C TYR A 113 6.59 -17.49 1.75
N LEU A 114 5.26 -17.35 1.80
CA LEU A 114 4.54 -17.14 3.06
C LEU A 114 4.45 -18.44 3.89
N SER A 115 4.47 -19.61 3.25
CA SER A 115 4.62 -20.89 3.93
C SER A 115 6.00 -21.04 4.55
N ALA A 116 7.07 -20.67 3.83
CA ALA A 116 8.42 -20.66 4.38
C ALA A 116 8.60 -19.73 5.57
N ALA A 117 7.76 -18.68 5.66
CA ALA A 117 7.72 -17.73 6.77
C ALA A 117 6.74 -18.11 7.88
N ASP A 118 6.07 -19.24 7.80
CA ASP A 118 5.05 -19.70 8.77
C ASP A 118 3.90 -18.69 9.00
N VAL A 119 3.46 -18.02 7.90
CA VAL A 119 2.34 -17.07 7.95
C VAL A 119 1.21 -17.37 6.96
N TRP A 120 1.42 -18.32 6.04
CA TRP A 120 0.44 -18.67 5.00
C TRP A 120 -0.93 -19.05 5.55
N GLN A 121 -0.99 -19.74 6.67
CA GLN A 121 -2.24 -20.13 7.34
C GLN A 121 -3.12 -18.95 7.76
N ARG A 122 -2.60 -17.73 7.74
CA ARG A 122 -3.33 -16.48 8.02
C ARG A 122 -3.75 -15.75 6.75
N VAL A 123 -3.35 -16.28 5.57
CA VAL A 123 -3.59 -15.65 4.28
C VAL A 123 -4.63 -16.43 3.49
N GLU A 124 -5.59 -15.72 2.95
CA GLU A 124 -6.55 -16.20 1.96
C GLU A 124 -6.26 -15.47 0.64
N PHE A 125 -5.65 -16.16 -0.29
CA PHE A 125 -5.23 -15.57 -1.55
C PHE A 125 -6.20 -15.91 -2.68
N CYS A 126 -6.94 -14.93 -3.15
CA CYS A 126 -7.94 -15.03 -4.23
C CYS A 126 -7.34 -14.58 -5.55
N VAL A 127 -7.44 -15.41 -6.59
CA VAL A 127 -7.03 -15.03 -7.95
C VAL A 127 -8.21 -14.36 -8.66
N GLY A 128 -8.04 -13.10 -9.05
CA GLY A 128 -9.07 -12.32 -9.74
C GLY A 128 -8.80 -10.82 -9.65
N LEU A 129 -9.62 -10.04 -10.33
CA LEU A 129 -9.59 -8.59 -10.20
C LEU A 129 -9.95 -8.20 -8.77
N ALA A 130 -9.21 -7.24 -8.22
CA ALA A 130 -9.33 -6.86 -6.81
C ALA A 130 -10.75 -6.40 -6.43
N GLN A 131 -11.41 -5.65 -7.33
CA GLN A 131 -12.78 -5.19 -7.14
C GLN A 131 -13.78 -6.35 -7.06
N ASP A 132 -13.65 -7.34 -7.96
CA ASP A 132 -14.55 -8.49 -8.02
C ASP A 132 -14.37 -9.37 -6.77
N VAL A 133 -13.12 -9.63 -6.36
CA VAL A 133 -12.81 -10.37 -5.15
C VAL A 133 -13.36 -9.65 -3.92
N PHE A 134 -13.18 -8.33 -3.83
CA PHE A 134 -13.71 -7.54 -2.71
C PHE A 134 -15.24 -7.57 -2.66
N ALA A 135 -15.91 -7.46 -3.82
CA ALA A 135 -17.38 -7.51 -3.89
C ALA A 135 -17.95 -8.85 -3.43
N GLN A 136 -17.22 -9.95 -3.68
CA GLN A 136 -17.61 -11.32 -3.29
C GLN A 136 -17.19 -11.68 -1.84
N THR A 137 -16.32 -10.91 -1.24
CA THR A 137 -15.85 -11.14 0.14
C THR A 137 -16.78 -10.42 1.10
N ASP A 138 -17.36 -11.13 2.07
CA ASP A 138 -18.28 -10.54 3.05
C ASP A 138 -17.58 -9.83 4.21
N GLY A 139 -18.34 -9.01 4.92
CA GLY A 139 -18.01 -8.48 6.26
C GLY A 139 -17.26 -7.15 6.24
N ILE A 140 -16.85 -6.75 7.44
CA ILE A 140 -16.16 -5.50 7.75
C ILE A 140 -14.67 -5.77 7.98
N PHE A 141 -13.80 -4.81 7.65
CA PHE A 141 -12.35 -4.92 7.75
C PHE A 141 -11.80 -3.94 8.79
N ASP A 142 -10.70 -4.34 9.42
CA ASP A 142 -9.87 -3.44 10.22
C ASP A 142 -9.01 -2.55 9.32
N ILE A 143 -8.48 -3.14 8.23
CA ILE A 143 -7.68 -2.45 7.24
C ILE A 143 -8.12 -2.86 5.83
N CYS A 144 -8.25 -1.88 4.95
CA CYS A 144 -8.23 -2.05 3.50
C CYS A 144 -6.95 -1.40 2.95
N TYR A 145 -6.07 -2.22 2.36
CA TYR A 145 -4.82 -1.76 1.75
C TYR A 145 -4.91 -1.81 0.24
N ASN A 146 -4.53 -0.72 -0.43
CA ASN A 146 -4.66 -0.56 -1.88
C ASN A 146 -3.31 -0.34 -2.54
N ASP A 147 -2.93 -1.24 -3.44
CA ASP A 147 -1.76 -1.13 -4.32
C ASP A 147 -2.02 -1.77 -5.71
N VAL A 148 -3.17 -1.45 -6.29
CA VAL A 148 -3.55 -1.83 -7.66
C VAL A 148 -3.03 -0.81 -8.70
N ASP A 149 -3.41 -1.00 -9.95
CA ASP A 149 -3.22 0.02 -10.99
C ASP A 149 -3.90 1.34 -10.61
N LYS A 150 -3.17 2.43 -10.78
CA LYS A 150 -3.52 3.74 -10.20
C LYS A 150 -4.84 4.32 -10.73
N GLY A 151 -5.24 3.93 -11.95
CA GLY A 151 -6.55 4.31 -12.52
C GLY A 151 -7.76 3.88 -11.68
N TYR A 152 -7.62 2.80 -10.88
CA TYR A 152 -8.71 2.27 -10.05
C TYR A 152 -8.77 2.85 -8.63
N TYR A 153 -7.83 3.70 -8.24
CA TYR A 153 -7.75 4.22 -6.86
C TYR A 153 -9.03 4.91 -6.36
N PRO A 154 -9.68 5.82 -7.14
CA PRO A 154 -10.92 6.44 -6.70
C PRO A 154 -12.06 5.44 -6.48
N GLU A 155 -12.17 4.44 -7.37
CA GLU A 155 -13.19 3.38 -7.27
C GLU A 155 -12.96 2.52 -6.03
N ILE A 156 -11.73 2.04 -5.82
CA ILE A 156 -11.35 1.23 -4.64
C ILE A 156 -11.64 1.99 -3.34
N TRP A 157 -11.37 3.30 -3.28
CA TRP A 157 -11.71 4.10 -2.12
C TRP A 157 -13.21 4.06 -1.82
N GLN A 158 -14.05 4.27 -2.85
CA GLN A 158 -15.51 4.28 -2.65
C GLN A 158 -16.05 2.92 -2.18
N MET A 159 -15.45 1.82 -2.65
CA MET A 159 -15.81 0.46 -2.22
C MET A 159 -15.32 0.19 -0.79
N ALA A 160 -14.05 0.46 -0.52
CA ALA A 160 -13.39 0.12 0.73
C ALA A 160 -13.94 0.88 1.94
N LYS A 161 -14.18 2.20 1.80
CA LYS A 161 -14.63 3.04 2.92
C LYS A 161 -15.92 2.57 3.57
N GLN A 162 -16.81 1.93 2.80
CA GLN A 162 -18.08 1.40 3.29
C GLN A 162 -17.90 0.20 4.23
N ARG A 163 -16.78 -0.51 4.07
CA ARG A 163 -16.53 -1.79 4.74
C ARG A 163 -15.36 -1.74 5.72
N ILE A 164 -14.91 -0.55 6.10
CA ILE A 164 -13.96 -0.33 7.18
C ILE A 164 -14.74 -0.03 8.46
N ARG A 165 -14.38 -0.68 9.60
CA ARG A 165 -15.00 -0.38 10.90
C ARG A 165 -14.61 1.01 11.41
N SER A 166 -15.35 1.54 12.39
CA SER A 166 -14.89 2.71 13.15
C SER A 166 -13.53 2.41 13.80
N GLY A 167 -12.61 3.36 13.71
CA GLY A 167 -11.21 3.21 14.14
C GLY A 167 -10.34 2.34 13.23
N GLY A 168 -10.90 1.76 12.17
CA GLY A 168 -10.16 1.03 11.14
C GLY A 168 -9.47 1.96 10.14
N LEU A 169 -8.61 1.39 9.29
CA LEU A 169 -7.75 2.16 8.36
C LEU A 169 -8.01 1.80 6.90
N TYR A 170 -8.03 2.82 6.06
CA TYR A 170 -7.70 2.69 4.66
C TYR A 170 -6.25 3.13 4.47
N ILE A 171 -5.47 2.33 3.74
CA ILE A 171 -4.07 2.63 3.43
C ILE A 171 -3.86 2.46 1.93
N ALA A 172 -3.18 3.39 1.26
CA ALA A 172 -2.80 3.22 -0.14
C ALA A 172 -1.36 3.67 -0.39
N ASP A 173 -0.64 2.93 -1.23
CA ASP A 173 0.75 3.23 -1.62
C ASP A 173 0.79 4.15 -2.85
N ASN A 174 1.95 4.75 -3.11
CA ASN A 174 2.27 5.58 -4.28
C ASN A 174 1.37 6.81 -4.49
N VAL A 175 0.84 7.39 -3.43
CA VAL A 175 -0.11 8.51 -3.52
C VAL A 175 0.53 9.87 -3.83
N LEU A 176 1.87 9.95 -3.84
CA LEU A 176 2.63 11.10 -4.34
C LEU A 176 3.08 10.94 -5.80
N TRP A 177 3.04 9.71 -6.33
CA TRP A 177 3.26 9.37 -7.73
C TRP A 177 4.51 10.03 -8.32
N HIS A 178 5.67 9.77 -7.70
CA HIS A 178 6.97 10.36 -8.04
C HIS A 178 6.96 11.90 -8.07
N GLY A 179 6.15 12.51 -7.20
CA GLY A 179 5.96 13.96 -7.15
C GLY A 179 5.07 14.55 -8.23
N ARG A 180 4.58 13.75 -9.17
CA ARG A 180 3.76 14.21 -10.31
C ARG A 180 2.47 14.88 -9.88
N VAL A 181 1.91 14.49 -8.74
CA VAL A 181 0.71 15.14 -8.15
C VAL A 181 0.95 16.62 -7.81
N ALA A 182 2.20 17.06 -7.65
CA ALA A 182 2.58 18.44 -7.38
C ALA A 182 3.02 19.22 -8.64
N LEU A 183 3.23 18.54 -9.77
CA LEU A 183 3.69 19.14 -11.02
C LEU A 183 2.48 19.54 -11.87
N GLN A 184 2.15 20.83 -11.92
CA GLN A 184 1.13 21.34 -12.82
C GLN A 184 1.68 21.41 -14.25
N GLY A 185 0.99 20.78 -15.21
CA GLY A 185 1.26 20.93 -16.65
C GLY A 185 2.42 20.09 -17.19
N SER A 186 2.91 19.07 -16.46
CA SER A 186 3.90 18.13 -17.00
C SER A 186 3.33 17.36 -18.19
N GLN A 187 4.15 17.19 -19.26
CA GLN A 187 3.81 16.31 -20.38
C GLN A 187 3.95 14.86 -19.92
N GLU A 188 2.89 14.34 -19.33
CA GLU A 188 2.91 13.02 -18.77
C GLU A 188 2.47 11.96 -19.76
N THR A 189 3.26 10.90 -19.89
CA THR A 189 2.95 9.75 -20.73
C THR A 189 1.78 8.91 -20.16
N VAL A 190 1.42 9.12 -18.88
CA VAL A 190 0.35 8.39 -18.18
C VAL A 190 -0.56 9.38 -17.44
N ARG A 191 -1.21 10.26 -18.20
CA ARG A 191 -2.10 11.30 -17.64
C ARG A 191 -3.16 10.74 -16.70
N GLY A 192 -3.85 9.68 -17.13
CA GLY A 192 -4.95 9.09 -16.37
C GLY A 192 -4.57 8.61 -14.95
N SER A 193 -3.34 8.14 -14.74
CA SER A 193 -2.89 7.69 -13.41
C SER A 193 -2.67 8.84 -12.44
N THR A 194 -2.07 9.93 -12.86
CA THR A 194 -1.86 11.11 -11.99
C THR A 194 -3.19 11.76 -11.61
N GLU A 195 -4.07 11.93 -12.58
CA GLU A 195 -5.42 12.48 -12.35
C GLU A 195 -6.21 11.60 -11.38
N ALA A 196 -6.15 10.28 -11.55
CA ALA A 196 -6.83 9.33 -10.66
C ALA A 196 -6.29 9.40 -9.23
N ILE A 197 -4.96 9.49 -9.04
CA ILE A 197 -4.35 9.63 -7.71
C ILE A 197 -4.72 10.97 -7.07
N MET A 198 -4.67 12.07 -7.82
CA MET A 198 -5.09 13.38 -7.30
C MET A 198 -6.56 13.37 -6.87
N GLU A 199 -7.43 12.77 -7.68
CA GLU A 199 -8.86 12.63 -7.33
C GLU A 199 -9.05 11.72 -6.11
N HIS A 200 -8.36 10.57 -6.04
CA HIS A 200 -8.36 9.69 -4.89
C HIS A 200 -7.96 10.42 -3.60
N ASN A 201 -6.84 11.16 -3.63
CA ASN A 201 -6.37 11.91 -2.49
C ASN A 201 -7.41 12.97 -2.09
N ARG A 202 -7.96 13.72 -3.07
CA ARG A 202 -9.00 14.73 -2.82
C ARG A 202 -10.25 14.12 -2.18
N LEU A 203 -10.71 12.96 -2.67
CA LEU A 203 -11.88 12.27 -2.12
C LEU A 203 -11.67 11.88 -0.65
N ILE A 204 -10.48 11.38 -0.31
CA ILE A 204 -10.17 10.97 1.07
C ILE A 204 -10.11 12.17 2.00
N PHE A 205 -9.38 13.23 1.63
CA PHE A 205 -9.22 14.40 2.49
C PHE A 205 -10.51 15.22 2.66
N ASN A 206 -11.47 15.08 1.75
CA ASN A 206 -12.79 15.71 1.84
C ASN A 206 -13.87 14.80 2.47
N ASP A 207 -13.53 13.56 2.84
CA ASP A 207 -14.49 12.66 3.47
C ASP A 207 -14.65 13.00 4.97
N PRO A 208 -15.85 13.44 5.42
CA PRO A 208 -16.05 13.87 6.79
C PRO A 208 -15.93 12.73 7.82
N ASP A 209 -16.03 11.47 7.37
CA ASP A 209 -16.00 10.29 8.23
C ASP A 209 -14.58 9.78 8.48
N PHE A 210 -13.56 10.40 7.86
CA PHE A 210 -12.17 9.96 7.97
C PHE A 210 -11.23 11.08 8.37
N ASP A 211 -10.22 10.73 9.18
CA ASP A 211 -9.05 11.55 9.44
C ASP A 211 -7.89 10.98 8.62
N ALA A 212 -7.30 11.79 7.73
CA ALA A 212 -6.29 11.33 6.78
C ALA A 212 -4.97 12.07 6.89
N PHE A 213 -3.88 11.36 6.61
CA PHE A 213 -2.53 11.89 6.49
C PHE A 213 -1.74 11.15 5.41
N ILE A 214 -0.90 11.88 4.67
CA ILE A 214 0.07 11.28 3.75
C ILE A 214 1.44 11.26 4.42
N ASN A 215 1.95 10.06 4.68
CA ASN A 215 3.34 9.86 5.08
C ASN A 215 4.22 9.84 3.82
N PRO A 216 5.24 10.70 3.70
CA PRO A 216 6.08 10.78 2.50
C PRO A 216 7.10 9.64 2.37
N ILE A 217 6.94 8.54 3.10
CA ILE A 217 7.78 7.33 2.94
C ILE A 217 7.65 6.81 1.50
N ARG A 218 8.78 6.46 0.87
CA ARG A 218 8.83 6.04 -0.53
C ARG A 218 8.17 7.07 -1.47
N ASP A 219 7.13 6.64 -2.15
CA ASP A 219 6.31 7.40 -3.09
C ASP A 219 4.99 7.88 -2.47
N GLY A 220 4.99 8.04 -1.16
CA GLY A 220 3.85 8.48 -0.37
C GLY A 220 2.87 7.36 -0.03
N VAL A 221 2.59 7.21 1.26
CA VAL A 221 1.57 6.29 1.78
C VAL A 221 0.50 7.10 2.51
N ILE A 222 -0.73 7.07 1.99
CA ILE A 222 -1.87 7.66 2.71
C ILE A 222 -2.39 6.69 3.75
N VAL A 223 -2.70 7.21 4.93
CA VAL A 223 -3.43 6.50 5.98
C VAL A 223 -4.66 7.33 6.33
N ALA A 224 -5.83 6.75 6.15
CA ALA A 224 -7.11 7.36 6.52
C ALA A 224 -7.81 6.50 7.57
N ARG A 225 -8.03 7.06 8.76
CA ARG A 225 -8.68 6.40 9.88
C ARG A 225 -10.16 6.77 9.91
N LYS A 226 -11.03 5.77 9.92
CA LYS A 226 -12.47 5.99 10.09
C LYS A 226 -12.79 6.44 11.52
N LYS A 227 -13.58 7.48 11.65
CA LYS A 227 -14.03 8.05 12.93
C LYS A 227 -14.95 7.13 13.72
#